data_07021c2bc03628a87ed165d966ec3cd4
#
_entry.id   07021c2bc03628a87ed165d966ec3cd4
#
_cell.length_a   1.000
_cell.length_b   1.000
_cell.length_c   1.000
_cell.angle_alpha   90.00
_cell.angle_beta   90.00
_cell.angle_gamma   90.00
#
_symmetry.space_group_name_H-M   'P 1'
#
loop_
_entity.id
_entity.type
_entity.pdbx_description
1 polymer ?
#
loop_
_entity_poly.entity_id
_entity_poly.type
_entity_poly.pdbx_seq_one_letter_code
_entity_poly.pdbx_strand_id
1 'polypeptide(L)'
;MVAALVVLVVALLGGIIALVTAVSGRSDQPQAAPAGDTATATPSATASRSTASAKPSTASPTPTATCDPSRVTVEAATDKAVYAPGEKPLLTLRVINGNPVPCEVNVGTSQMEFVITSGNDRVFSSKDCQVDPSDNKKRLGAGATDSANFPWNRNRSTPGCSTVKTEPRPGYYRLEAKLGDRASGQTIFQLQ
;
A
#
# COMPACT_ATOMS: atom_id res chain seq x y z
N MET A 1 -4.78 -47.50 17.85
CA MET A 1 -3.63 -46.99 17.11
C MET A 1 -3.60 -45.44 16.98
N VAL A 2 -4.63 -44.71 17.40
CA VAL A 2 -4.68 -43.23 17.31
C VAL A 2 -4.06 -42.55 18.53
N ALA A 3 -4.00 -43.20 19.68
CA ALA A 3 -3.45 -42.63 20.91
C ALA A 3 -1.89 -42.53 20.95
N ALA A 4 -1.19 -43.33 20.16
CA ALA A 4 0.30 -43.32 20.12
C ALA A 4 0.87 -42.20 19.24
N LEU A 5 0.09 -41.64 18.33
CA LEU A 5 0.54 -40.58 17.40
C LEU A 5 0.46 -39.18 18.02
N VAL A 6 -0.40 -38.98 19.03
CA VAL A 6 -0.57 -37.69 19.71
C VAL A 6 0.57 -37.40 20.68
N VAL A 7 1.17 -38.44 21.29
CA VAL A 7 2.27 -38.28 22.26
C VAL A 7 3.59 -37.88 21.57
N LEU A 8 3.79 -38.28 20.33
CA LEU A 8 5.02 -38.00 19.58
C LEU A 8 5.09 -36.57 19.02
N VAL A 9 3.96 -35.92 18.78
CA VAL A 9 3.87 -34.52 18.30
C VAL A 9 4.12 -33.52 19.42
N VAL A 10 3.72 -33.86 20.67
CA VAL A 10 3.93 -32.96 21.83
C VAL A 10 5.39 -32.94 22.29
N ALA A 11 6.15 -34.00 22.04
CA ALA A 11 7.58 -34.08 22.40
C ALA A 11 8.51 -33.29 21.45
N LEU A 12 8.06 -32.97 20.23
CA LEU A 12 8.85 -32.21 19.25
C LEU A 12 8.63 -30.67 19.32
N LEU A 13 7.63 -30.21 20.04
CA LEU A 13 7.35 -28.76 20.22
C LEU A 13 7.96 -28.16 21.50
N GLY A 14 8.53 -28.99 22.39
CA GLY A 14 9.14 -28.58 23.65
C GLY A 14 10.63 -28.21 23.59
N GLY A 15 11.31 -28.35 22.46
CA GLY A 15 12.77 -28.27 22.35
C GLY A 15 13.38 -26.99 21.79
N ILE A 16 12.62 -25.96 21.44
CA ILE A 16 13.16 -24.77 20.74
C ILE A 16 13.00 -23.46 21.54
N ILE A 17 12.75 -23.50 22.84
CA ILE A 17 12.70 -22.29 23.66
C ILE A 17 13.81 -22.29 24.73
N ALA A 18 15.07 -22.36 24.30
CA ALA A 18 16.19 -22.07 25.18
C ALA A 18 17.46 -21.80 24.35
N LEU A 19 17.58 -20.65 23.71
CA LEU A 19 18.86 -20.06 23.34
C LEU A 19 18.73 -18.67 22.69
N VAL A 20 18.19 -17.66 23.39
CA VAL A 20 18.48 -16.26 23.09
C VAL A 20 18.39 -15.44 24.38
N THR A 21 19.42 -15.54 25.21
CA THR A 21 19.72 -14.51 26.21
C THR A 21 21.23 -14.41 26.31
N ALA A 22 21.72 -13.22 26.04
CA ALA A 22 23.03 -12.69 26.40
C ALA A 22 23.80 -12.13 25.18
N VAL A 23 23.51 -10.90 24.81
CA VAL A 23 24.55 -9.93 24.48
C VAL A 23 24.06 -8.56 24.96
N SER A 24 24.39 -8.24 26.19
CA SER A 24 24.42 -6.87 26.69
C SER A 24 25.80 -6.31 26.41
N GLY A 25 25.93 -5.57 25.35
CA GLY A 25 27.12 -4.79 25.00
C GLY A 25 26.98 -3.37 25.56
N ARG A 26 27.79 -3.11 26.55
CA ARG A 26 28.05 -1.87 27.24
C ARG A 26 28.66 -0.85 26.28
N SER A 27 28.08 0.32 26.12
CA SER A 27 28.70 1.45 25.42
C SER A 27 29.20 2.45 26.46
N ASP A 28 30.52 2.52 26.57
CA ASP A 28 31.23 3.53 27.32
C ASP A 28 31.13 4.88 26.66
N GLN A 29 30.78 5.87 27.46
CA GLN A 29 30.80 7.29 27.15
C GLN A 29 32.11 7.88 27.65
N PRO A 30 32.88 8.62 26.86
CA PRO A 30 33.92 9.50 27.39
C PRO A 30 33.39 10.91 27.58
N GLN A 31 33.44 11.31 28.80
CA GLN A 31 33.31 12.67 29.30
C GLN A 31 34.67 13.35 29.21
N ALA A 32 34.73 14.57 28.68
CA ALA A 32 35.85 15.47 28.90
C ALA A 32 35.45 16.93 28.79
N ALA A 33 35.53 17.64 29.81
CA ALA A 33 35.92 19.08 29.95
C ALA A 33 37.22 19.07 30.79
N PRO A 34 37.99 20.17 30.95
CA PRO A 34 37.68 21.57 30.79
C PRO A 34 38.83 22.48 30.23
N ALA A 35 38.46 23.73 29.97
CA ALA A 35 39.16 25.00 30.19
C ALA A 35 40.61 25.24 29.78
N GLY A 36 40.82 26.38 29.16
CA GLY A 36 42.12 27.04 28.96
C GLY A 36 41.95 28.38 28.31
N ASP A 37 42.20 29.38 29.11
CA ASP A 37 42.13 30.83 28.92
C ASP A 37 42.98 31.42 27.82
N THR A 38 42.59 32.64 27.45
CA THR A 38 43.42 33.87 27.34
C THR A 38 43.80 34.39 25.96
N ALA A 39 43.42 35.64 25.80
CA ALA A 39 44.03 36.81 25.19
C ALA A 39 43.57 37.29 23.79
N THR A 40 42.85 38.34 23.85
CA THR A 40 43.12 39.72 23.36
C THR A 40 43.83 39.88 22.05
N ALA A 41 43.12 40.40 21.06
CA ALA A 41 43.57 41.53 20.24
C ALA A 41 42.47 42.05 19.31
N THR A 42 42.03 43.27 19.56
CA THR A 42 41.37 44.16 18.57
C THR A 42 42.43 44.71 17.61
N PRO A 43 42.11 44.81 16.33
CA PRO A 43 42.06 46.16 15.78
C PRO A 43 40.81 46.43 14.93
N SER A 44 40.30 47.58 15.16
CA SER A 44 39.38 48.38 14.41
C SER A 44 39.77 48.46 12.93
N ALA A 45 38.89 48.10 12.01
CA ALA A 45 38.97 48.50 10.63
C ALA A 45 37.59 48.94 10.14
N THR A 46 37.51 50.22 9.97
CA THR A 46 36.49 50.99 9.26
C THR A 46 36.23 50.38 7.88
N ALA A 47 35.06 49.83 7.66
CA ALA A 47 34.65 49.40 6.31
C ALA A 47 33.36 50.12 5.92
N SER A 48 33.49 50.78 4.80
CA SER A 48 32.53 51.58 4.07
C SER A 48 31.19 50.89 3.89
N ARG A 49 30.14 51.62 4.24
CA ARG A 49 28.75 51.32 3.87
C ARG A 49 28.59 51.43 2.36
N SER A 50 28.53 50.33 1.66
CA SER A 50 27.93 50.29 0.34
C SER A 50 26.42 50.00 0.54
N THR A 51 25.63 51.04 0.41
CA THR A 51 24.18 50.94 0.30
C THR A 51 23.84 50.40 -1.09
N ALA A 52 23.81 49.09 -1.24
CA ALA A 52 23.16 48.47 -2.39
C ALA A 52 21.65 48.49 -2.13
N SER A 53 20.99 49.41 -2.83
CA SER A 53 19.52 49.47 -2.91
C SER A 53 19.02 48.20 -3.60
N ALA A 54 18.64 47.20 -2.83
CA ALA A 54 18.00 46.02 -3.36
C ALA A 54 16.57 46.42 -3.75
N LYS A 55 16.35 46.50 -5.06
CA LYS A 55 15.02 46.59 -5.66
C LYS A 55 14.20 45.41 -5.16
N PRO A 56 12.99 45.61 -4.60
CA PRO A 56 12.13 44.50 -4.22
C PRO A 56 11.79 43.70 -5.47
N SER A 57 12.35 42.51 -5.58
CA SER A 57 11.94 41.53 -6.58
C SER A 57 10.54 41.08 -6.17
N THR A 58 9.54 41.53 -6.91
CA THR A 58 8.16 41.07 -6.77
C THR A 58 8.15 39.59 -7.17
N ALA A 59 8.31 38.69 -6.21
CA ALA A 59 8.12 37.27 -6.45
C ALA A 59 6.68 37.06 -6.94
N SER A 60 6.55 36.69 -8.21
CA SER A 60 5.27 36.24 -8.76
C SER A 60 4.78 35.07 -7.91
N PRO A 61 3.52 35.05 -7.46
CA PRO A 61 3.02 33.93 -6.66
C PRO A 61 3.15 32.65 -7.49
N THR A 62 3.97 31.72 -7.02
CA THR A 62 4.01 30.37 -7.59
C THR A 62 2.63 29.77 -7.43
N PRO A 63 1.98 29.28 -8.50
CA PRO A 63 0.66 28.68 -8.38
C PRO A 63 0.73 27.54 -7.38
N THR A 64 -0.10 27.61 -6.33
CA THR A 64 -0.22 26.53 -5.35
C THR A 64 -0.75 25.30 -6.10
N ALA A 65 0.06 24.25 -6.19
CA ALA A 65 -0.36 23.02 -6.84
C ALA A 65 -1.58 22.43 -6.11
N THR A 66 -2.66 22.19 -6.85
CA THR A 66 -3.88 21.55 -6.35
C THR A 66 -3.91 20.07 -6.78
N CYS A 67 -4.66 19.24 -6.04
CA CYS A 67 -4.88 17.86 -6.42
C CYS A 67 -5.67 17.79 -7.74
N ASP A 68 -5.07 17.18 -8.76
CA ASP A 68 -5.71 16.82 -10.02
C ASP A 68 -6.25 15.38 -9.92
N PRO A 69 -7.57 15.17 -9.90
CA PRO A 69 -8.13 13.83 -9.80
C PRO A 69 -7.74 12.89 -10.95
N SER A 70 -7.41 13.40 -12.13
CA SER A 70 -7.00 12.59 -13.29
C SER A 70 -5.64 11.89 -13.08
N ARG A 71 -4.82 12.40 -12.15
CA ARG A 71 -3.53 11.84 -11.76
C ARG A 71 -3.62 10.82 -10.62
N VAL A 72 -4.84 10.53 -10.14
CA VAL A 72 -5.06 9.40 -9.24
C VAL A 72 -5.40 8.20 -10.09
N THR A 73 -4.53 7.19 -10.10
CA THR A 73 -4.65 5.99 -10.93
C THR A 73 -4.97 4.76 -10.09
N VAL A 74 -5.52 3.74 -10.76
CA VAL A 74 -5.85 2.44 -10.17
C VAL A 74 -5.09 1.36 -10.91
N GLU A 75 -4.54 0.40 -10.17
CA GLU A 75 -3.90 -0.80 -10.70
C GLU A 75 -4.54 -2.04 -10.10
N ALA A 76 -4.61 -3.12 -10.90
CA ALA A 76 -5.00 -4.44 -10.45
C ALA A 76 -3.78 -5.37 -10.42
N ALA A 77 -3.71 -6.23 -9.42
CA ALA A 77 -2.70 -7.28 -9.35
C ALA A 77 -3.28 -8.55 -8.71
N THR A 78 -2.63 -9.68 -8.94
CA THR A 78 -2.84 -10.94 -8.24
C THR A 78 -1.54 -11.36 -7.58
N ASP A 79 -1.60 -12.10 -6.47
CA ASP A 79 -0.42 -12.59 -5.76
C ASP A 79 0.39 -13.61 -6.56
N LYS A 80 -0.27 -14.29 -7.54
CA LYS A 80 0.36 -15.25 -8.46
C LYS A 80 -0.20 -15.10 -9.87
N ALA A 81 0.57 -15.58 -10.85
CA ALA A 81 0.10 -15.67 -12.25
C ALA A 81 -0.66 -16.98 -12.53
N VAL A 82 -0.39 -18.05 -11.77
CA VAL A 82 -0.98 -19.39 -11.94
C VAL A 82 -1.39 -19.96 -10.58
N TYR A 83 -2.58 -20.51 -10.51
CA TYR A 83 -3.17 -21.10 -9.31
C TYR A 83 -3.50 -22.56 -9.51
N ALA A 84 -3.05 -23.40 -8.60
CA ALA A 84 -3.37 -24.82 -8.56
C ALA A 84 -4.88 -25.07 -8.30
N PRO A 85 -5.39 -26.29 -8.56
CA PRO A 85 -6.77 -26.64 -8.22
C PRO A 85 -7.10 -26.36 -6.76
N GLY A 86 -8.20 -25.64 -6.48
CA GLY A 86 -8.62 -25.26 -5.14
C GLY A 86 -7.89 -24.06 -4.52
N GLU A 87 -6.80 -23.59 -5.10
CA GLU A 87 -6.06 -22.42 -4.62
C GLU A 87 -6.82 -21.13 -4.89
N LYS A 88 -6.91 -20.26 -3.89
CA LYS A 88 -7.69 -19.02 -3.93
C LYS A 88 -6.81 -17.83 -4.30
N PRO A 89 -7.09 -17.15 -5.43
CA PRO A 89 -6.37 -15.92 -5.79
C PRO A 89 -6.59 -14.79 -4.78
N LEU A 90 -5.51 -14.11 -4.41
CA LEU A 90 -5.58 -12.85 -3.70
C LEU A 90 -5.56 -11.70 -4.71
N LEU A 91 -6.67 -11.02 -4.86
CA LEU A 91 -6.82 -9.88 -5.76
C LEU A 91 -6.40 -8.62 -5.01
N THR A 92 -5.64 -7.75 -5.67
CA THR A 92 -5.16 -6.48 -5.10
C THR A 92 -5.60 -5.33 -5.99
N LEU A 93 -6.21 -4.31 -5.39
CA LEU A 93 -6.44 -3.00 -5.96
C LEU A 93 -5.43 -2.04 -5.33
N ARG A 94 -4.69 -1.30 -6.17
CA ARG A 94 -3.78 -0.24 -5.74
C ARG A 94 -4.29 1.09 -6.23
N VAL A 95 -4.29 2.09 -5.36
CA VAL A 95 -4.62 3.48 -5.68
C VAL A 95 -3.35 4.29 -5.55
N ILE A 96 -2.95 4.99 -6.60
CA ILE A 96 -1.70 5.74 -6.66
C ILE A 96 -2.00 7.21 -6.87
N ASN A 97 -1.50 8.07 -5.97
CA ASN A 97 -1.56 9.50 -6.16
C ASN A 97 -0.34 9.98 -6.97
N GLY A 98 -0.48 10.14 -8.27
CA GLY A 98 0.55 10.68 -9.17
C GLY A 98 0.69 12.21 -9.12
N ASN A 99 0.04 12.89 -8.17
CA ASN A 99 0.18 14.34 -7.97
C ASN A 99 1.43 14.68 -7.16
N PRO A 100 2.00 15.88 -7.36
CA PRO A 100 3.06 16.41 -6.52
C PRO A 100 2.57 16.91 -5.16
N VAL A 101 1.26 16.85 -4.90
CA VAL A 101 0.59 17.29 -3.67
C VAL A 101 -0.30 16.18 -3.12
N PRO A 102 -0.63 16.21 -1.82
CA PRO A 102 -1.59 15.27 -1.25
C PRO A 102 -2.98 15.41 -1.86
N CYS A 103 -3.64 14.26 -2.10
CA CYS A 103 -5.02 14.17 -2.58
C CYS A 103 -5.92 13.44 -1.58
N GLU A 104 -7.13 13.93 -1.36
CA GLU A 104 -8.17 13.18 -0.68
C GLU A 104 -8.85 12.23 -1.68
N VAL A 105 -8.87 10.95 -1.37
CA VAL A 105 -9.44 9.89 -2.20
C VAL A 105 -10.36 9.02 -1.35
N ASN A 106 -11.56 8.75 -1.84
CA ASN A 106 -12.43 7.77 -1.19
C ASN A 106 -12.00 6.36 -1.61
N VAL A 107 -11.36 5.65 -0.69
CA VAL A 107 -10.90 4.26 -0.84
C VAL A 107 -11.82 3.29 -0.08
N GLY A 108 -13.06 3.65 0.12
CA GLY A 108 -14.06 2.81 0.77
C GLY A 108 -14.62 1.73 -0.14
N THR A 109 -15.27 0.75 0.48
CA THR A 109 -15.90 -0.36 -0.24
C THR A 109 -17.05 0.08 -1.14
N SER A 110 -17.66 1.26 -0.88
CA SER A 110 -18.65 1.90 -1.77
C SER A 110 -18.08 2.20 -3.15
N GLN A 111 -16.77 2.48 -3.24
CA GLN A 111 -16.07 2.86 -4.47
C GLN A 111 -15.33 1.68 -5.12
N MET A 112 -14.92 0.69 -4.34
CA MET A 112 -14.11 -0.43 -4.83
C MET A 112 -14.94 -1.49 -5.52
N GLU A 113 -14.40 -2.03 -6.62
CA GLU A 113 -14.93 -3.20 -7.29
C GLU A 113 -13.79 -4.04 -7.87
N PHE A 114 -13.86 -5.35 -7.70
CA PHE A 114 -13.02 -6.32 -8.39
C PHE A 114 -13.89 -7.08 -9.38
N VAL A 115 -13.55 -7.03 -10.66
CA VAL A 115 -14.27 -7.72 -11.74
C VAL A 115 -13.37 -8.78 -12.35
N ILE A 116 -13.87 -10.02 -12.46
CA ILE A 116 -13.17 -11.11 -13.13
C ILE A 116 -13.96 -11.53 -14.36
N THR A 117 -13.27 -11.62 -15.48
CA THR A 117 -13.83 -12.08 -16.77
C THR A 117 -13.01 -13.23 -17.34
N SER A 118 -13.63 -14.09 -18.18
CA SER A 118 -12.96 -15.10 -19.00
C SER A 118 -13.56 -15.05 -20.40
N GLY A 119 -12.77 -14.61 -21.37
CA GLY A 119 -13.30 -14.23 -22.68
C GLY A 119 -14.33 -13.10 -22.55
N ASN A 120 -15.56 -13.34 -23.04
CA ASN A 120 -16.69 -12.42 -22.94
C ASN A 120 -17.58 -12.70 -21.72
N ASP A 121 -17.25 -13.70 -20.93
CA ASP A 121 -18.03 -14.11 -19.77
C ASP A 121 -17.59 -13.34 -18.52
N ARG A 122 -18.52 -12.61 -17.91
CA ARG A 122 -18.31 -11.99 -16.59
C ARG A 122 -18.49 -13.06 -15.53
N VAL A 123 -17.40 -13.46 -14.92
CA VAL A 123 -17.37 -14.55 -13.94
C VAL A 123 -17.74 -14.07 -12.54
N PHE A 124 -17.23 -12.91 -12.14
CA PHE A 124 -17.37 -12.41 -10.78
C PHE A 124 -17.32 -10.89 -10.73
N SER A 125 -18.08 -10.30 -9.80
CA SER A 125 -17.88 -8.95 -9.29
C SER A 125 -18.04 -8.94 -7.78
N SER A 126 -17.15 -8.24 -7.08
CA SER A 126 -17.23 -8.06 -5.63
C SER A 126 -18.47 -7.27 -5.19
N LYS A 127 -19.05 -6.47 -6.09
CA LYS A 127 -20.28 -5.68 -5.82
C LYS A 127 -21.56 -6.51 -5.86
N ASP A 128 -21.55 -7.66 -6.51
CA ASP A 128 -22.78 -8.47 -6.66
C ASP A 128 -23.40 -8.91 -5.34
N CYS A 129 -22.55 -9.22 -4.35
CA CYS A 129 -22.93 -9.68 -3.01
C CYS A 129 -22.42 -8.76 -1.90
N GLN A 130 -22.16 -7.50 -2.23
CA GLN A 130 -21.66 -6.54 -1.25
C GLN A 130 -22.75 -6.16 -0.26
N VAL A 131 -22.46 -6.31 1.04
CA VAL A 131 -23.30 -5.86 2.15
C VAL A 131 -22.66 -4.65 2.80
N ASP A 132 -23.49 -3.64 3.12
CA ASP A 132 -23.08 -2.43 3.85
C ASP A 132 -21.84 -1.71 3.26
N PRO A 133 -21.90 -1.26 1.99
CA PRO A 133 -20.81 -0.52 1.39
C PRO A 133 -20.58 0.78 2.15
N SER A 134 -19.33 1.09 2.46
CA SER A 134 -18.95 2.25 3.26
C SER A 134 -17.93 3.14 2.56
N ASP A 135 -17.97 4.42 2.86
CA ASP A 135 -16.96 5.39 2.44
C ASP A 135 -15.77 5.37 3.39
N ASN A 136 -14.58 5.57 2.83
CA ASN A 136 -13.35 5.73 3.56
C ASN A 136 -12.48 6.78 2.85
N LYS A 137 -12.62 8.04 3.25
CA LYS A 137 -11.83 9.13 2.69
C LYS A 137 -10.45 9.15 3.32
N LYS A 138 -9.41 8.96 2.49
CA LYS A 138 -8.00 8.98 2.88
C LYS A 138 -7.28 10.11 2.19
N ARG A 139 -6.40 10.79 2.92
CA ARG A 139 -5.44 11.75 2.36
C ARG A 139 -4.18 11.01 1.97
N LEU A 140 -3.99 10.79 0.65
CA LEU A 140 -2.79 10.19 0.09
C LEU A 140 -1.76 11.26 -0.18
N GLY A 141 -0.55 11.14 0.37
CA GLY A 141 0.58 12.03 0.09
C GLY A 141 0.96 12.02 -1.39
N ALA A 142 1.81 12.96 -1.79
CA ALA A 142 2.37 13.00 -3.14
C ALA A 142 3.11 11.69 -3.46
N GLY A 143 2.79 11.05 -4.58
CA GLY A 143 3.37 9.76 -4.98
C GLY A 143 2.98 8.56 -4.11
N ALA A 144 2.14 8.74 -3.09
CA ALA A 144 1.76 7.67 -2.19
C ALA A 144 0.81 6.66 -2.84
N THR A 145 0.90 5.41 -2.38
CA THR A 145 0.03 4.30 -2.79
C THR A 145 -0.74 3.77 -1.59
N ASP A 146 -2.02 3.46 -1.80
CA ASP A 146 -2.85 2.68 -0.88
C ASP A 146 -3.31 1.40 -1.56
N SER A 147 -3.54 0.32 -0.79
CA SER A 147 -3.90 -0.98 -1.37
C SER A 147 -5.03 -1.65 -0.59
N ALA A 148 -5.90 -2.31 -1.32
CA ALA A 148 -6.93 -3.19 -0.78
C ALA A 148 -6.79 -4.59 -1.37
N ASN A 149 -6.91 -5.61 -0.51
CA ASN A 149 -6.82 -7.00 -0.89
C ASN A 149 -8.18 -7.68 -0.75
N PHE A 150 -8.51 -8.56 -1.70
CA PHE A 150 -9.74 -9.34 -1.72
C PHE A 150 -9.44 -10.80 -2.06
N PRO A 151 -9.63 -11.75 -1.13
CA PRO A 151 -9.48 -13.18 -1.42
C PRO A 151 -10.68 -13.68 -2.21
N TRP A 152 -10.45 -14.11 -3.46
CA TRP A 152 -11.50 -14.66 -4.30
C TRP A 152 -11.65 -16.18 -4.09
N ASN A 153 -12.85 -16.61 -3.70
CA ASN A 153 -13.15 -18.00 -3.41
C ASN A 153 -13.36 -18.89 -4.64
N ARG A 154 -12.97 -18.46 -5.85
CA ARG A 154 -13.20 -19.16 -7.13
C ARG A 154 -14.69 -19.45 -7.36
N ASN A 155 -15.55 -18.54 -6.95
CA ASN A 155 -16.99 -18.63 -7.18
C ASN A 155 -17.42 -17.66 -8.29
N ARG A 156 -18.56 -17.97 -8.91
CA ARG A 156 -19.25 -17.01 -9.78
C ARG A 156 -20.18 -16.16 -8.96
N SER A 157 -20.47 -14.97 -9.47
CA SER A 157 -21.47 -14.08 -8.87
C SER A 157 -22.38 -13.47 -9.93
N THR A 158 -23.57 -13.06 -9.50
CA THR A 158 -24.54 -12.32 -10.33
C THR A 158 -25.12 -11.18 -9.50
N PRO A 159 -25.54 -10.08 -10.14
CA PRO A 159 -26.19 -8.98 -9.44
C PRO A 159 -27.35 -9.46 -8.57
N GLY A 160 -27.42 -8.92 -7.33
CA GLY A 160 -28.43 -9.35 -6.36
C GLY A 160 -28.08 -10.63 -5.61
N CYS A 161 -26.84 -11.10 -5.73
CA CYS A 161 -26.29 -12.23 -4.97
C CYS A 161 -27.03 -13.55 -5.16
N SER A 162 -27.59 -13.79 -6.34
CA SER A 162 -28.24 -15.08 -6.64
C SER A 162 -27.19 -16.19 -6.67
N THR A 163 -27.54 -17.35 -6.10
CA THR A 163 -26.64 -18.51 -6.05
C THR A 163 -26.35 -19.04 -7.46
N VAL A 164 -25.07 -19.09 -7.84
CA VAL A 164 -24.58 -19.72 -9.07
C VAL A 164 -23.86 -21.02 -8.70
N LYS A 165 -24.41 -22.16 -9.14
CA LYS A 165 -23.84 -23.49 -8.83
C LYS A 165 -22.62 -23.84 -9.67
N THR A 166 -22.46 -23.20 -10.84
CA THR A 166 -21.34 -23.49 -11.77
C THR A 166 -20.08 -22.81 -11.28
N GLU A 167 -19.04 -23.58 -11.02
CA GLU A 167 -17.73 -23.04 -10.65
C GLU A 167 -16.92 -22.58 -11.88
N PRO A 168 -15.98 -21.63 -11.69
CA PRO A 168 -15.01 -21.27 -12.72
C PRO A 168 -14.13 -22.47 -13.09
N ARG A 169 -14.00 -22.72 -14.40
CA ARG A 169 -13.21 -23.84 -14.95
C ARG A 169 -11.72 -23.48 -15.02
N PRO A 170 -10.81 -24.46 -15.16
CA PRO A 170 -9.44 -24.18 -15.55
C PRO A 170 -9.37 -23.32 -16.82
N GLY A 171 -8.44 -22.36 -16.87
CA GLY A 171 -8.33 -21.45 -18.00
C GLY A 171 -7.76 -20.09 -17.62
N TYR A 172 -7.78 -19.15 -18.58
CA TYR A 172 -7.29 -17.79 -18.39
C TYR A 172 -8.41 -16.83 -17.99
N TYR A 173 -8.08 -15.97 -17.04
CA TYR A 173 -8.95 -14.97 -16.46
C TYR A 173 -8.29 -13.61 -16.52
N ARG A 174 -9.11 -12.57 -16.52
CA ARG A 174 -8.69 -11.17 -16.46
C ARG A 174 -9.32 -10.53 -15.23
N LEU A 175 -8.48 -9.91 -14.42
CA LEU A 175 -8.88 -9.06 -13.31
C LEU A 175 -8.85 -7.61 -13.75
N GLU A 176 -9.92 -6.89 -13.50
CA GLU A 176 -10.02 -5.43 -13.55
C GLU A 176 -10.43 -4.94 -12.16
N ALA A 177 -9.72 -3.96 -11.62
CA ALA A 177 -10.07 -3.30 -10.37
C ALA A 177 -10.61 -1.90 -10.65
N LYS A 178 -11.66 -1.49 -9.93
CA LYS A 178 -12.27 -0.16 -10.10
C LYS A 178 -12.36 0.59 -8.78
N LEU A 179 -12.22 1.91 -8.86
CA LEU A 179 -12.43 2.84 -7.76
C LEU A 179 -13.30 4.01 -8.25
N GLY A 180 -14.59 3.97 -7.95
CA GLY A 180 -15.57 4.86 -8.57
C GLY A 180 -15.57 4.69 -10.09
N ASP A 181 -15.36 5.80 -10.81
CA ASP A 181 -15.31 5.81 -12.28
C ASP A 181 -13.96 5.43 -12.88
N ARG A 182 -12.95 5.16 -12.03
CA ARG A 182 -11.60 4.78 -12.49
C ARG A 182 -11.47 3.27 -12.57
N ALA A 183 -10.97 2.79 -13.70
CA ALA A 183 -10.66 1.38 -13.91
C ALA A 183 -9.14 1.20 -14.08
N SER A 184 -8.63 0.07 -13.62
CA SER A 184 -7.26 -0.37 -13.88
C SER A 184 -7.11 -0.92 -15.30
N GLY A 185 -5.86 -1.15 -15.74
CA GLY A 185 -5.58 -2.14 -16.77
C GLY A 185 -6.00 -3.55 -16.33
N GLN A 186 -6.06 -4.47 -17.30
CA GLN A 186 -6.40 -5.87 -17.04
C GLN A 186 -5.16 -6.67 -16.63
N THR A 187 -5.25 -7.39 -15.52
CA THR A 187 -4.22 -8.36 -15.08
C THR A 187 -4.68 -9.76 -15.43
N ILE A 188 -3.85 -10.50 -16.17
CA ILE A 188 -4.15 -11.87 -16.60
C ILE A 188 -3.58 -12.86 -15.60
N PHE A 189 -4.38 -13.86 -15.23
CA PHE A 189 -3.96 -14.99 -14.40
C PHE A 189 -4.61 -16.29 -14.90
N GLN A 190 -4.08 -17.44 -14.47
CA GLN A 190 -4.56 -18.76 -14.88
C GLN A 190 -5.04 -19.58 -13.68
N LEU A 191 -6.16 -20.24 -13.83
CA LEU A 191 -6.61 -21.33 -12.93
C LEU A 191 -6.29 -22.68 -13.58
N GLN A 192 -5.76 -23.60 -12.78
CA GLN A 192 -5.55 -25.01 -13.14
C GLN A 192 -6.63 -25.89 -12.54
#